data_3d721a9f877e16b780f169a07e6fc62a
#
_entry.id   3d721a9f877e16b780f169a07e6fc62a
#
_cell.length_a   1.000
_cell.length_b   1.000
_cell.length_c   1.000
_cell.angle_alpha   90.00
_cell.angle_beta   90.00
_cell.angle_gamma   90.00
#
_symmetry.space_group_name_H-M   'P 1'
#
loop_
_entity.id
_entity.type
_entity.pdbx_description
1 polymer ?
#
loop_
_entity_poly.entity_id
_entity_poly.type
_entity_poly.pdbx_seq_one_letter_code
_entity_poly.pdbx_strand_id
1 'polypeptide(L)'
;MKKPGDNIVIDLFSTYLSNINLEPIKIFVNESQKALGYRFTDSAFLALVVHIAMAVKRIKDGFNITIDEQKLNFLKQNPEYEISKLLSKKIEKEYEVAIPEAEVGYITLHLLSGKINQSYKEELNPSLNNCVATMIETAGSILGMDLSNDEELSKGLNLHLSATYNRLMLGIEEKNPLKDIVLEKYAQLYSTAKIMAEVFEKDTGYSLDDDEISYIRMYLGAAIERAKGTQTKKVYAVCPTGL
;
A
#
# COMPACT_ATOMS: atom_id res chain seq x y z
N MET A 1 24.13 -13.91 2.62
CA MET A 1 24.09 -14.21 1.18
C MET A 1 22.82 -13.59 0.61
N LYS A 2 22.94 -12.55 -0.25
CA LYS A 2 21.82 -11.92 -0.95
C LYS A 2 21.27 -12.88 -2.02
N LYS A 3 19.95 -12.97 -2.17
CA LYS A 3 19.31 -13.84 -3.18
C LYS A 3 19.50 -13.24 -4.59
N PRO A 4 19.71 -14.08 -5.64
CA PRO A 4 19.97 -13.60 -7.01
C PRO A 4 18.84 -12.75 -7.64
N GLY A 5 17.61 -12.80 -7.11
CA GLY A 5 16.46 -12.06 -7.66
C GLY A 5 16.37 -10.59 -7.22
N ASP A 6 16.90 -10.24 -6.05
CA ASP A 6 16.81 -8.87 -5.51
C ASP A 6 17.69 -7.88 -6.28
N ASN A 7 18.73 -8.35 -6.93
CA ASN A 7 19.63 -7.50 -7.71
C ASN A 7 19.04 -7.09 -9.06
N ILE A 8 18.25 -7.94 -9.72
CA ILE A 8 17.76 -7.67 -11.09
C ILE A 8 16.75 -6.50 -11.09
N VAL A 9 15.85 -6.44 -10.13
CA VAL A 9 14.85 -5.36 -10.05
C VAL A 9 15.54 -4.04 -9.66
N ILE A 10 16.45 -4.07 -8.70
CA ILE A 10 17.25 -2.90 -8.29
C ILE A 10 18.14 -2.42 -9.44
N ASP A 11 18.76 -3.33 -10.18
CA ASP A 11 19.61 -3.00 -11.34
C ASP A 11 18.79 -2.44 -12.51
N LEU A 12 17.57 -2.94 -12.76
CA LEU A 12 16.65 -2.40 -13.76
C LEU A 12 16.20 -0.98 -13.40
N PHE A 13 15.82 -0.75 -12.14
CA PHE A 13 15.45 0.59 -11.68
C PHE A 13 16.63 1.56 -11.69
N SER A 14 17.81 1.13 -11.25
CA SER A 14 19.01 1.96 -11.27
C SER A 14 19.41 2.32 -12.70
N THR A 15 19.28 1.39 -13.64
CA THR A 15 19.53 1.64 -15.06
C THR A 15 18.49 2.58 -15.67
N TYR A 16 17.21 2.37 -15.37
CA TYR A 16 16.11 3.21 -15.91
C TYR A 16 16.16 4.65 -15.38
N LEU A 17 16.55 4.84 -14.12
CA LEU A 17 16.65 6.14 -13.46
C LEU A 17 18.08 6.72 -13.46
N SER A 18 19.02 6.10 -14.15
CA SER A 18 20.46 6.49 -14.15
C SER A 18 20.72 7.96 -14.50
N ASN A 19 19.82 8.56 -15.31
CA ASN A 19 19.90 9.95 -15.75
C ASN A 19 19.11 10.93 -14.87
N ILE A 20 18.50 10.48 -13.77
CA ILE A 20 17.75 11.32 -12.84
C ILE A 20 18.53 11.43 -11.53
N ASN A 21 18.96 12.63 -11.19
CA ASN A 21 19.56 12.88 -9.87
C ASN A 21 18.48 12.84 -8.80
N LEU A 22 18.51 11.88 -7.89
CA LEU A 22 17.50 11.69 -6.85
C LEU A 22 17.66 12.64 -5.65
N GLU A 23 18.81 13.27 -5.48
CA GLU A 23 19.09 14.09 -4.29
C GLU A 23 18.15 15.31 -4.16
N PRO A 24 17.88 16.11 -5.21
CA PRO A 24 16.90 17.19 -5.11
C PRO A 24 15.49 16.68 -4.72
N ILE A 25 15.07 15.54 -5.28
CA ILE A 25 13.76 14.94 -4.96
C ILE A 25 13.69 14.60 -3.46
N LYS A 26 14.72 13.96 -2.92
CA LYS A 26 14.78 13.63 -1.48
C LYS A 26 14.70 14.86 -0.60
N ILE A 27 15.38 15.95 -0.99
CA ILE A 27 15.34 17.22 -0.27
C ILE A 27 13.91 17.77 -0.29
N PHE A 28 13.26 17.84 -1.45
CA PHE A 28 11.91 18.41 -1.59
C PHE A 28 10.85 17.57 -0.88
N VAL A 29 10.97 16.24 -0.90
CA VAL A 29 10.10 15.34 -0.12
C VAL A 29 10.30 15.56 1.38
N ASN A 30 11.53 15.73 1.87
CA ASN A 30 11.78 16.07 3.28
C ASN A 30 11.19 17.42 3.68
N GLU A 31 11.23 18.42 2.80
CA GLU A 31 10.59 19.72 3.04
C GLU A 31 9.06 19.58 3.09
N SER A 32 8.49 18.72 2.24
CA SER A 32 7.04 18.43 2.25
C SER A 32 6.61 17.78 3.57
N GLN A 33 7.39 16.85 4.13
CA GLN A 33 7.14 16.28 5.46
C GLN A 33 7.11 17.36 6.56
N LYS A 34 8.05 18.31 6.51
CA LYS A 34 8.09 19.41 7.48
C LYS A 34 6.84 20.30 7.37
N ALA A 35 6.41 20.61 6.13
CA ALA A 35 5.23 21.42 5.89
C ALA A 35 3.93 20.71 6.33
N LEU A 36 3.88 19.37 6.21
CA LEU A 36 2.77 18.55 6.65
C LEU A 36 2.74 18.32 8.17
N GLY A 37 3.87 18.55 8.88
CA GLY A 37 3.98 18.33 10.31
C GLY A 37 4.10 16.87 10.73
N TYR A 38 4.32 15.94 9.79
CA TYR A 38 4.54 14.52 10.08
C TYR A 38 5.64 13.91 9.21
N ARG A 39 6.18 12.77 9.66
CA ARG A 39 7.22 12.03 8.94
C ARG A 39 6.63 10.80 8.26
N PHE A 40 7.18 10.45 7.11
CA PHE A 40 6.90 9.18 6.45
C PHE A 40 7.71 8.04 7.08
N THR A 41 7.25 6.81 6.91
CA THR A 41 8.12 5.64 7.07
C THR A 41 9.20 5.66 6.00
N ASP A 42 10.31 4.94 6.21
CA ASP A 42 11.38 4.85 5.21
C ASP A 42 10.88 4.29 3.86
N SER A 43 9.93 3.34 3.91
CA SER A 43 9.31 2.77 2.72
C SER A 43 8.43 3.77 1.98
N ALA A 44 7.56 4.52 2.68
CA ALA A 44 6.71 5.55 2.07
C ALA A 44 7.53 6.71 1.49
N PHE A 45 8.60 7.11 2.20
CA PHE A 45 9.55 8.10 1.69
C PHE A 45 10.21 7.65 0.39
N LEU A 46 10.72 6.42 0.37
CA LEU A 46 11.38 5.86 -0.80
C LEU A 46 10.40 5.69 -1.97
N ALA A 47 9.17 5.20 -1.70
CA ALA A 47 8.13 5.05 -2.71
C ALA A 47 7.80 6.38 -3.38
N LEU A 48 7.64 7.46 -2.61
CA LEU A 48 7.38 8.80 -3.17
C LEU A 48 8.58 9.32 -3.98
N VAL A 49 9.81 9.16 -3.49
CA VAL A 49 11.01 9.55 -4.22
C VAL A 49 11.11 8.84 -5.57
N VAL A 50 10.89 7.52 -5.58
CA VAL A 50 10.91 6.69 -6.80
C VAL A 50 9.78 7.10 -7.74
N HIS A 51 8.55 7.29 -7.22
CA HIS A 51 7.42 7.75 -8.04
C HIS A 51 7.73 9.06 -8.76
N ILE A 52 8.22 10.06 -8.04
CA ILE A 52 8.57 11.37 -8.64
C ILE A 52 9.69 11.22 -9.68
N ALA A 53 10.71 10.43 -9.41
CA ALA A 53 11.79 10.19 -10.37
C ALA A 53 11.28 9.52 -11.65
N MET A 54 10.38 8.54 -11.51
CA MET A 54 9.73 7.89 -12.66
C MET A 54 8.82 8.85 -13.41
N ALA A 55 8.08 9.72 -12.73
CA ALA A 55 7.26 10.75 -13.34
C ALA A 55 8.10 11.72 -14.18
N VAL A 56 9.19 12.23 -13.60
CA VAL A 56 10.14 13.11 -14.32
C VAL A 56 10.70 12.41 -15.57
N LYS A 57 11.13 11.14 -15.43
CA LYS A 57 11.65 10.37 -16.58
C LYS A 57 10.59 10.18 -17.66
N ARG A 58 9.38 9.77 -17.27
CA ARG A 58 8.26 9.54 -18.18
C ARG A 58 7.88 10.82 -18.94
N ILE A 59 7.80 11.96 -18.25
CA ILE A 59 7.49 13.25 -18.85
C ILE A 59 8.58 13.67 -19.85
N LYS A 60 9.87 13.48 -19.51
CA LYS A 60 10.98 13.74 -20.42
C LYS A 60 10.94 12.87 -21.66
N ASP A 61 10.42 11.65 -21.54
CA ASP A 61 10.23 10.73 -22.66
C ASP A 61 8.93 11.02 -23.47
N GLY A 62 8.17 12.07 -23.11
CA GLY A 62 6.95 12.50 -23.81
C GLY A 62 5.69 11.73 -23.44
N PHE A 63 5.71 10.94 -22.36
CA PHE A 63 4.56 10.17 -21.90
C PHE A 63 3.87 10.86 -20.72
N ASN A 64 2.55 10.92 -20.75
CA ASN A 64 1.72 11.42 -19.65
C ASN A 64 0.80 10.31 -19.15
N ILE A 65 0.46 10.39 -17.86
CA ILE A 65 -0.58 9.57 -17.25
C ILE A 65 -1.86 10.38 -17.10
N THR A 66 -2.96 9.68 -16.89
CA THR A 66 -4.26 10.27 -16.60
C THR A 66 -4.73 9.85 -15.22
N ILE A 67 -5.62 10.62 -14.65
CA ILE A 67 -6.33 10.32 -13.41
C ILE A 67 -7.82 10.55 -13.65
N ASP A 68 -8.65 9.77 -13.01
CA ASP A 68 -10.09 9.97 -13.04
C ASP A 68 -10.46 11.33 -12.44
N GLU A 69 -11.41 12.04 -13.06
CA GLU A 69 -11.77 13.40 -12.68
C GLU A 69 -12.43 13.45 -11.28
N GLN A 70 -13.26 12.48 -10.94
CA GLN A 70 -13.90 12.42 -9.62
C GLN A 70 -12.86 12.20 -8.53
N LYS A 71 -11.90 11.31 -8.78
CA LYS A 71 -10.75 11.05 -7.91
C LYS A 71 -9.89 12.30 -7.74
N LEU A 72 -9.57 12.99 -8.82
CA LEU A 72 -8.80 14.22 -8.74
C LEU A 72 -9.53 15.31 -7.93
N ASN A 73 -10.83 15.47 -8.14
CA ASN A 73 -11.65 16.41 -7.40
C ASN A 73 -11.73 16.06 -5.90
N PHE A 74 -11.78 14.79 -5.54
CA PHE A 74 -11.67 14.36 -4.15
C PHE A 74 -10.30 14.72 -3.55
N LEU A 75 -9.21 14.47 -4.28
CA LEU A 75 -7.86 14.78 -3.81
C LEU A 75 -7.64 16.28 -3.59
N LYS A 76 -8.22 17.12 -4.45
CA LYS A 76 -8.17 18.60 -4.33
C LYS A 76 -8.76 19.14 -3.02
N GLN A 77 -9.60 18.38 -2.33
CA GLN A 77 -10.19 18.76 -1.05
C GLN A 77 -9.25 18.51 0.14
N ASN A 78 -8.14 17.81 -0.07
CA ASN A 78 -7.19 17.48 0.99
C ASN A 78 -6.06 18.52 1.07
N PRO A 79 -5.62 18.92 2.28
CA PRO A 79 -4.52 19.85 2.45
C PRO A 79 -3.21 19.36 1.83
N GLU A 80 -3.02 18.04 1.74
CA GLU A 80 -1.88 17.41 1.08
C GLU A 80 -1.80 17.76 -0.41
N TYR A 81 -2.91 18.08 -1.07
CA TYR A 81 -2.92 18.49 -2.47
C TYR A 81 -2.16 19.82 -2.69
N GLU A 82 -2.33 20.80 -1.81
CA GLU A 82 -1.58 22.06 -1.89
C GLU A 82 -0.08 21.84 -1.68
N ILE A 83 0.30 20.95 -0.78
CA ILE A 83 1.71 20.57 -0.59
C ILE A 83 2.25 19.86 -1.83
N SER A 84 1.46 18.98 -2.45
CA SER A 84 1.82 18.30 -3.71
C SER A 84 2.05 19.30 -4.84
N LYS A 85 1.23 20.33 -4.96
CA LYS A 85 1.43 21.44 -5.93
C LYS A 85 2.73 22.18 -5.68
N LEU A 86 3.05 22.49 -4.42
CA LEU A 86 4.29 23.17 -4.06
C LEU A 86 5.51 22.31 -4.37
N LEU A 87 5.42 21.00 -4.06
CA LEU A 87 6.45 20.02 -4.39
C LEU A 87 6.63 19.92 -5.90
N SER A 88 5.53 19.80 -6.66
CA SER A 88 5.57 19.72 -8.13
C SER A 88 6.24 20.93 -8.75
N LYS A 89 5.95 22.16 -8.29
CA LYS A 89 6.63 23.38 -8.78
C LYS A 89 8.15 23.36 -8.57
N LYS A 90 8.63 22.78 -7.46
CA LYS A 90 10.07 22.63 -7.22
C LYS A 90 10.69 21.62 -8.18
N ILE A 91 9.99 20.50 -8.43
CA ILE A 91 10.39 19.47 -9.38
C ILE A 91 10.43 20.06 -10.81
N GLU A 92 9.38 20.79 -11.22
CA GLU A 92 9.34 21.44 -12.54
C GLU A 92 10.56 22.34 -12.78
N LYS A 93 10.91 23.14 -11.78
CA LYS A 93 12.05 24.06 -11.86
C LYS A 93 13.40 23.33 -11.92
N GLU A 94 13.55 22.27 -11.10
CA GLU A 94 14.80 21.54 -10.98
C GLU A 94 15.10 20.67 -12.22
N TYR A 95 14.06 20.03 -12.77
CA TYR A 95 14.22 19.07 -13.85
C TYR A 95 13.81 19.61 -15.22
N GLU A 96 13.37 20.87 -15.30
CA GLU A 96 12.93 21.54 -16.53
C GLU A 96 11.80 20.75 -17.24
N VAL A 97 10.80 20.32 -16.47
CA VAL A 97 9.61 19.59 -16.95
C VAL A 97 8.34 20.32 -16.53
N ALA A 98 7.23 20.05 -17.21
CA ALA A 98 5.89 20.47 -16.78
C ALA A 98 5.19 19.26 -16.13
N ILE A 99 4.86 19.34 -14.86
CA ILE A 99 4.18 18.28 -14.12
C ILE A 99 2.66 18.36 -14.38
N PRO A 100 2.04 17.38 -15.08
CA PRO A 100 0.60 17.38 -15.30
C PRO A 100 -0.19 17.26 -13.99
N GLU A 101 -1.42 17.77 -13.98
CA GLU A 101 -2.28 17.72 -12.78
C GLU A 101 -2.54 16.27 -12.30
N ALA A 102 -2.56 15.31 -13.19
CA ALA A 102 -2.65 13.90 -12.84
C ALA A 102 -1.49 13.45 -11.94
N GLU A 103 -0.26 13.88 -12.25
CA GLU A 103 0.90 13.56 -11.41
C GLU A 103 0.82 14.25 -10.04
N VAL A 104 0.32 15.48 -9.97
CA VAL A 104 0.04 16.16 -8.69
C VAL A 104 -0.94 15.32 -7.86
N GLY A 105 -1.98 14.77 -8.50
CA GLY A 105 -2.93 13.85 -7.87
C GLY A 105 -2.24 12.61 -7.30
N TYR A 106 -1.39 11.94 -8.07
CA TYR A 106 -0.65 10.76 -7.58
C TYR A 106 0.36 11.09 -6.49
N ILE A 107 1.05 12.23 -6.57
CA ILE A 107 1.89 12.72 -5.47
C ILE A 107 1.05 12.92 -4.21
N THR A 108 -0.16 13.48 -4.34
CA THR A 108 -1.09 13.65 -3.20
C THR A 108 -1.46 12.31 -2.57
N LEU A 109 -1.71 11.28 -3.38
CA LEU A 109 -1.96 9.92 -2.89
C LEU A 109 -0.80 9.39 -2.06
N HIS A 110 0.43 9.58 -2.53
CA HIS A 110 1.63 9.17 -1.76
C HIS A 110 1.76 9.95 -0.45
N LEU A 111 1.46 11.25 -0.43
CA LEU A 111 1.47 12.04 0.80
C LEU A 111 0.40 11.56 1.80
N LEU A 112 -0.82 11.31 1.33
CA LEU A 112 -1.91 10.77 2.15
C LEU A 112 -1.56 9.39 2.70
N SER A 113 -1.01 8.50 1.88
CA SER A 113 -0.57 7.16 2.30
C SER A 113 0.55 7.24 3.35
N GLY A 114 1.48 8.17 3.20
CA GLY A 114 2.53 8.42 4.20
C GLY A 114 1.96 8.83 5.56
N LYS A 115 0.94 9.67 5.58
CA LYS A 115 0.21 10.09 6.79
C LYS A 115 -0.49 8.92 7.48
N ILE A 116 -1.17 8.10 6.70
CA ILE A 116 -1.89 6.92 7.18
C ILE A 116 -0.93 5.95 7.87
N ASN A 117 0.22 5.67 7.24
CA ASN A 117 1.25 4.81 7.82
C ASN A 117 1.83 5.34 9.14
N GLN A 118 1.78 6.64 9.40
CA GLN A 118 2.23 7.22 10.68
C GLN A 118 1.14 7.17 11.74
N SER A 119 -0.13 7.37 11.38
CA SER A 119 -1.28 7.16 12.28
C SER A 119 -1.36 5.72 12.79
N TYR A 120 -0.79 4.75 12.03
CA TYR A 120 -0.68 3.35 12.44
C TYR A 120 0.16 3.10 13.71
N LYS A 121 1.07 4.01 14.05
CA LYS A 121 1.81 3.89 15.33
C LYS A 121 1.03 4.43 16.51
N GLU A 122 -0.01 5.24 16.27
CA GLU A 122 -0.70 5.96 17.35
C GLU A 122 -2.20 5.66 17.48
N GLU A 123 -2.93 5.35 16.39
CA GLU A 123 -4.37 4.97 16.48
C GLU A 123 -4.75 4.03 15.33
N LEU A 124 -4.81 2.73 15.59
CA LEU A 124 -5.59 1.80 14.76
C LEU A 124 -7.02 2.35 14.68
N ASN A 125 -7.57 2.50 13.46
CA ASN A 125 -8.95 2.96 13.28
C ASN A 125 -9.87 2.05 14.12
N PRO A 126 -10.49 2.54 15.22
CA PRO A 126 -11.24 1.67 16.16
C PRO A 126 -12.36 0.90 15.46
N SER A 127 -12.95 1.48 14.43
CA SER A 127 -14.00 0.85 13.62
C SER A 127 -13.44 -0.35 12.85
N LEU A 128 -12.26 -0.21 12.23
CA LEU A 128 -11.66 -1.29 11.45
C LEU A 128 -11.10 -2.41 12.34
N ASN A 129 -10.63 -2.08 13.54
CA ASN A 129 -10.21 -3.10 14.52
C ASN A 129 -11.36 -4.05 14.89
N ASN A 130 -12.56 -3.52 15.11
CA ASN A 130 -13.74 -4.33 15.39
C ASN A 130 -14.11 -5.19 14.18
N CYS A 131 -14.03 -4.63 12.97
CA CYS A 131 -14.26 -5.38 11.73
C CYS A 131 -13.29 -6.56 11.62
N VAL A 132 -11.99 -6.32 11.78
CA VAL A 132 -10.95 -7.37 11.74
C VAL A 132 -11.16 -8.42 12.82
N ALA A 133 -11.53 -8.03 14.04
CA ALA A 133 -11.84 -8.98 15.09
C ALA A 133 -13.01 -9.89 14.70
N THR A 134 -14.11 -9.30 14.16
CA THR A 134 -15.26 -10.06 13.65
C THR A 134 -14.86 -10.99 12.50
N MET A 135 -14.00 -10.55 11.59
CA MET A 135 -13.46 -11.38 10.50
C MET A 135 -12.70 -12.59 11.04
N ILE A 136 -11.86 -12.41 12.06
CA ILE A 136 -11.05 -13.47 12.69
C ILE A 136 -11.97 -14.46 13.44
N GLU A 137 -12.93 -13.98 14.20
CA GLU A 137 -13.92 -14.80 14.89
C GLU A 137 -14.75 -15.63 13.90
N THR A 138 -15.18 -15.02 12.80
CA THR A 138 -15.92 -15.69 11.72
C THR A 138 -15.06 -16.82 11.10
N ALA A 139 -13.81 -16.52 10.79
CA ALA A 139 -12.88 -17.52 10.25
C ALA A 139 -12.64 -18.66 11.25
N GLY A 140 -12.43 -18.34 12.52
CA GLY A 140 -12.25 -19.33 13.59
C GLY A 140 -13.45 -20.27 13.71
N SER A 141 -14.67 -19.71 13.66
CA SER A 141 -15.91 -20.48 13.71
C SER A 141 -16.06 -21.43 12.52
N ILE A 142 -15.74 -20.99 11.31
CA ILE A 142 -15.81 -21.81 10.09
C ILE A 142 -14.77 -22.95 10.12
N LEU A 143 -13.55 -22.64 10.60
CA LEU A 143 -12.45 -23.57 10.61
C LEU A 143 -12.42 -24.49 11.83
N GLY A 144 -13.29 -24.26 12.83
CA GLY A 144 -13.29 -24.97 14.11
C GLY A 144 -12.01 -24.74 14.92
N MET A 145 -11.41 -23.53 14.83
CA MET A 145 -10.15 -23.16 15.47
C MET A 145 -10.29 -21.86 16.21
N ASP A 146 -9.68 -21.74 17.39
CA ASP A 146 -9.55 -20.43 18.06
C ASP A 146 -8.38 -19.66 17.48
N LEU A 147 -8.68 -18.61 16.70
CA LEU A 147 -7.73 -17.69 16.09
C LEU A 147 -7.70 -16.33 16.82
N SER A 148 -8.53 -16.12 17.83
CA SER A 148 -8.72 -14.81 18.51
C SER A 148 -7.46 -14.33 19.23
N ASN A 149 -6.60 -15.26 19.67
CA ASN A 149 -5.37 -14.98 20.37
C ASN A 149 -4.12 -14.88 19.47
N ASP A 150 -4.28 -15.00 18.13
CA ASP A 150 -3.17 -14.85 17.19
C ASP A 150 -2.90 -13.36 16.92
N GLU A 151 -1.99 -12.78 17.72
CA GLU A 151 -1.61 -11.38 17.58
C GLU A 151 -0.99 -11.05 16.20
N GLU A 152 -0.24 -11.97 15.60
CA GLU A 152 0.35 -11.76 14.26
C GLU A 152 -0.73 -11.69 13.19
N LEU A 153 -1.77 -12.54 13.28
CA LEU A 153 -2.93 -12.48 12.39
C LEU A 153 -3.68 -11.17 12.55
N SER A 154 -4.00 -10.79 13.80
CA SER A 154 -4.74 -9.57 14.09
C SER A 154 -3.98 -8.33 13.62
N LYS A 155 -2.72 -8.18 13.99
CA LYS A 155 -1.87 -7.05 13.58
C LYS A 155 -1.67 -7.01 12.07
N GLY A 156 -1.40 -8.15 11.45
CA GLY A 156 -1.18 -8.26 10.01
C GLY A 156 -2.43 -7.87 9.21
N LEU A 157 -3.60 -8.41 9.56
CA LEU A 157 -4.86 -8.07 8.89
C LEU A 157 -5.25 -6.61 9.13
N ASN A 158 -5.11 -6.09 10.34
CA ASN A 158 -5.39 -4.68 10.61
C ASN A 158 -4.51 -3.77 9.76
N LEU A 159 -3.21 -4.04 9.69
CA LEU A 159 -2.27 -3.26 8.89
C LEU A 159 -2.63 -3.30 7.39
N HIS A 160 -2.86 -4.50 6.86
CA HIS A 160 -3.20 -4.69 5.46
C HIS A 160 -4.55 -4.05 5.10
N LEU A 161 -5.62 -4.41 5.83
CA LEU A 161 -6.97 -3.95 5.52
C LEU A 161 -7.18 -2.45 5.72
N SER A 162 -6.43 -1.81 6.62
CA SER A 162 -6.46 -0.37 6.71
C SER A 162 -5.83 0.30 5.49
N ALA A 163 -4.69 -0.21 5.00
CA ALA A 163 -4.10 0.28 3.75
C ALA A 163 -5.06 0.04 2.57
N THR A 164 -5.65 -1.15 2.49
CA THR A 164 -6.67 -1.51 1.50
C THR A 164 -7.89 -0.60 1.57
N TYR A 165 -8.46 -0.36 2.75
CA TYR A 165 -9.60 0.54 2.93
C TYR A 165 -9.32 1.93 2.36
N ASN A 166 -8.14 2.48 2.65
CA ASN A 166 -7.75 3.79 2.14
C ASN A 166 -7.56 3.77 0.62
N ARG A 167 -6.99 2.71 0.04
CA ARG A 167 -6.90 2.54 -1.41
C ARG A 167 -8.29 2.47 -2.05
N LEU A 168 -9.21 1.69 -1.47
CA LEU A 168 -10.57 1.57 -1.97
C LEU A 168 -11.33 2.90 -1.93
N MET A 169 -11.21 3.67 -0.84
CA MET A 169 -11.75 5.03 -0.77
C MET A 169 -11.24 5.93 -1.90
N LEU A 170 -10.01 5.71 -2.33
CA LEU A 170 -9.36 6.48 -3.40
C LEU A 170 -9.53 5.84 -4.78
N GLY A 171 -10.25 4.71 -4.89
CA GLY A 171 -10.42 3.97 -6.13
C GLY A 171 -9.10 3.44 -6.70
N ILE A 172 -8.14 3.05 -5.84
CA ILE A 172 -6.87 2.46 -6.23
C ILE A 172 -6.97 0.95 -6.11
N GLU A 173 -6.74 0.24 -7.22
CA GLU A 173 -6.61 -1.21 -7.23
C GLU A 173 -5.14 -1.61 -7.00
N GLU A 174 -4.92 -2.68 -6.25
CA GLU A 174 -3.62 -3.29 -6.08
C GLU A 174 -3.64 -4.73 -6.55
N LYS A 175 -2.59 -5.15 -7.25
CA LYS A 175 -2.45 -6.54 -7.71
C LYS A 175 -1.54 -7.31 -6.75
N ASN A 176 -1.98 -8.52 -6.39
CA ASN A 176 -1.15 -9.40 -5.57
C ASN A 176 -0.19 -10.19 -6.45
N PRO A 177 1.13 -9.92 -6.44
CA PRO A 177 2.09 -10.66 -7.25
C PRO A 177 2.24 -12.13 -6.82
N LEU A 178 1.75 -12.49 -5.63
CA LEU A 178 1.77 -13.86 -5.10
C LEU A 178 0.43 -14.59 -5.29
N LYS A 179 -0.55 -13.99 -5.97
CA LYS A 179 -1.91 -14.50 -6.11
C LYS A 179 -1.93 -15.96 -6.53
N ASP A 180 -1.24 -16.31 -7.61
CA ASP A 180 -1.25 -17.68 -8.16
C ASP A 180 -0.67 -18.69 -7.18
N ILE A 181 0.44 -18.33 -6.51
CA ILE A 181 1.07 -19.18 -5.49
C ILE A 181 0.14 -19.39 -4.29
N VAL A 182 -0.54 -18.33 -3.87
CA VAL A 182 -1.50 -18.36 -2.75
C VAL A 182 -2.74 -19.16 -3.13
N LEU A 183 -3.21 -19.03 -4.37
CA LEU A 183 -4.32 -19.81 -4.90
C LEU A 183 -4.03 -21.29 -4.88
N GLU A 184 -2.83 -21.71 -5.24
CA GLU A 184 -2.41 -23.11 -5.22
C GLU A 184 -2.22 -23.63 -3.77
N LYS A 185 -1.43 -22.90 -2.97
CA LYS A 185 -1.05 -23.36 -1.62
C LYS A 185 -2.22 -23.36 -0.64
N TYR A 186 -3.12 -22.41 -0.73
CA TYR A 186 -4.22 -22.22 0.21
C TYR A 186 -5.61 -22.28 -0.47
N ALA A 187 -5.75 -23.17 -1.48
CA ALA A 187 -6.99 -23.34 -2.24
C ALA A 187 -8.21 -23.55 -1.33
N GLN A 188 -8.06 -24.38 -0.28
CA GLN A 188 -9.12 -24.73 0.68
C GLN A 188 -9.60 -23.57 1.55
N LEU A 189 -8.87 -22.45 1.60
CA LEU A 189 -9.23 -21.28 2.42
C LEU A 189 -10.03 -20.23 1.64
N TYR A 190 -10.32 -20.47 0.35
CA TYR A 190 -10.99 -19.46 -0.48
C TYR A 190 -12.38 -19.08 0.06
N SER A 191 -13.20 -20.05 0.38
CA SER A 191 -14.56 -19.80 0.91
C SER A 191 -14.51 -19.03 2.23
N THR A 192 -13.60 -19.40 3.13
CA THR A 192 -13.45 -18.71 4.41
C THR A 192 -12.99 -17.27 4.22
N ALA A 193 -11.96 -17.04 3.38
CA ALA A 193 -11.46 -15.70 3.08
C ALA A 193 -12.51 -14.83 2.39
N LYS A 194 -13.34 -15.42 1.53
CA LYS A 194 -14.46 -14.73 0.89
C LYS A 194 -15.53 -14.29 1.91
N ILE A 195 -15.88 -15.13 2.85
CA ILE A 195 -16.82 -14.76 3.92
C ILE A 195 -16.21 -13.66 4.81
N MET A 196 -14.90 -13.72 5.10
CA MET A 196 -14.21 -12.62 5.77
C MET A 196 -14.31 -11.31 4.98
N ALA A 197 -14.14 -11.35 3.66
CA ALA A 197 -14.30 -10.19 2.79
C ALA A 197 -15.74 -9.63 2.80
N GLU A 198 -16.76 -10.49 2.90
CA GLU A 198 -18.17 -10.07 3.05
C GLU A 198 -18.41 -9.34 4.38
N VAL A 199 -17.74 -9.74 5.47
CA VAL A 199 -17.76 -9.01 6.75
C VAL A 199 -17.17 -7.61 6.58
N PHE A 200 -16.02 -7.51 5.91
CA PHE A 200 -15.38 -6.24 5.61
C PHE A 200 -16.28 -5.32 4.77
N GLU A 201 -16.89 -5.86 3.71
CA GLU A 201 -17.81 -5.11 2.85
C GLU A 201 -19.03 -4.59 3.62
N LYS A 202 -19.61 -5.41 4.50
CA LYS A 202 -20.76 -5.04 5.34
C LYS A 202 -20.42 -3.87 6.27
N ASP A 203 -19.23 -3.86 6.86
CA ASP A 203 -18.82 -2.86 7.84
C ASP A 203 -18.32 -1.57 7.18
N THR A 204 -17.71 -1.66 6.01
CA THR A 204 -17.03 -0.53 5.36
C THR A 204 -17.78 0.03 4.15
N GLY A 205 -18.66 -0.76 3.53
CA GLY A 205 -19.33 -0.44 2.28
C GLY A 205 -18.46 -0.66 1.03
N TYR A 206 -17.25 -1.20 1.17
CA TYR A 206 -16.32 -1.48 0.06
C TYR A 206 -16.11 -2.97 -0.11
N SER A 207 -16.22 -3.47 -1.35
CA SER A 207 -15.93 -4.87 -1.69
C SER A 207 -14.43 -5.09 -1.93
N LEU A 208 -13.95 -6.27 -1.53
CA LEU A 208 -12.58 -6.72 -1.80
C LEU A 208 -12.57 -7.59 -3.06
N ASP A 209 -11.62 -7.31 -3.97
CA ASP A 209 -11.42 -8.12 -5.16
C ASP A 209 -10.66 -9.44 -4.85
N ASP A 210 -10.45 -10.27 -5.87
CA ASP A 210 -9.73 -11.55 -5.71
C ASP A 210 -8.26 -11.37 -5.33
N ASP A 211 -7.64 -10.26 -5.66
CA ASP A 211 -6.26 -9.96 -5.27
C ASP A 211 -6.20 -9.68 -3.75
N GLU A 212 -7.12 -8.89 -3.22
CA GLU A 212 -7.24 -8.62 -1.79
C GLU A 212 -7.68 -9.87 -1.00
N ILE A 213 -8.62 -10.66 -1.53
CA ILE A 213 -9.01 -11.95 -0.93
C ILE A 213 -7.81 -12.89 -0.86
N SER A 214 -6.91 -12.86 -1.83
CA SER A 214 -5.69 -13.67 -1.80
C SER A 214 -4.72 -13.25 -0.69
N TYR A 215 -4.64 -11.97 -0.34
CA TYR A 215 -3.88 -11.53 0.84
C TYR A 215 -4.51 -12.04 2.14
N ILE A 216 -5.84 -11.98 2.29
CA ILE A 216 -6.54 -12.55 3.46
C ILE A 216 -6.21 -14.04 3.59
N ARG A 217 -6.24 -14.80 2.49
CA ARG A 217 -5.87 -16.23 2.49
C ARG A 217 -4.45 -16.48 2.97
N MET A 218 -3.52 -15.63 2.58
CA MET A 218 -2.13 -15.72 3.00
C MET A 218 -1.98 -15.53 4.52
N TYR A 219 -2.62 -14.50 5.07
CA TYR A 219 -2.63 -14.26 6.53
C TYR A 219 -3.28 -15.40 7.28
N LEU A 220 -4.44 -15.87 6.82
CA LEU A 220 -5.17 -16.99 7.42
C LEU A 220 -4.37 -18.29 7.35
N GLY A 221 -3.75 -18.57 6.20
CA GLY A 221 -2.89 -19.75 6.03
C GLY A 221 -1.70 -19.74 6.99
N ALA A 222 -1.04 -18.61 7.16
CA ALA A 222 0.05 -18.45 8.11
C ALA A 222 -0.41 -18.67 9.57
N ALA A 223 -1.58 -18.17 9.94
CA ALA A 223 -2.16 -18.39 11.27
C ALA A 223 -2.46 -19.87 11.54
N ILE A 224 -3.04 -20.58 10.58
CA ILE A 224 -3.31 -22.02 10.68
C ILE A 224 -2.01 -22.82 10.81
N GLU A 225 -0.98 -22.45 10.06
CA GLU A 225 0.33 -23.10 10.16
C GLU A 225 0.95 -22.88 11.56
N ARG A 226 0.83 -21.68 12.15
CA ARG A 226 1.26 -21.41 13.53
C ARG A 226 0.47 -22.23 14.54
N ALA A 227 -0.86 -22.26 14.43
CA ALA A 227 -1.72 -23.02 15.34
C ALA A 227 -1.45 -24.52 15.30
N LYS A 228 -1.03 -25.07 14.16
CA LYS A 228 -0.62 -26.48 14.02
C LYS A 228 0.79 -26.78 14.52
N GLY A 229 1.51 -25.78 15.05
CA GLY A 229 2.88 -25.96 15.55
C GLY A 229 3.91 -26.24 14.45
N THR A 230 3.56 -26.02 13.20
CA THR A 230 4.50 -26.14 12.06
C THR A 230 5.43 -24.93 12.10
N GLN A 231 6.75 -25.14 12.20
CA GLN A 231 7.71 -24.03 12.15
C GLN A 231 7.61 -23.34 10.80
N THR A 232 6.89 -22.21 10.74
CA THR A 232 6.82 -21.38 9.56
C THR A 232 8.11 -20.59 9.41
N LYS A 233 8.74 -20.67 8.24
CA LYS A 233 9.70 -19.64 7.83
C LYS A 233 8.93 -18.32 7.78
N LYS A 234 9.39 -17.29 8.52
CA LYS A 234 8.77 -15.96 8.49
C LYS A 234 8.72 -15.48 7.04
N VAL A 235 7.53 -15.44 6.47
CA VAL A 235 7.28 -14.82 5.17
C VAL A 235 6.89 -13.39 5.49
N TYR A 236 7.79 -12.45 5.26
CA TYR A 236 7.45 -11.04 5.27
C TYR A 236 6.80 -10.72 3.92
N ALA A 237 5.48 -10.50 3.90
CA ALA A 237 4.84 -9.87 2.76
C ALA A 237 5.27 -8.40 2.76
N VAL A 238 6.25 -8.08 1.95
CA VAL A 238 6.61 -6.69 1.67
C VAL A 238 5.66 -6.26 0.55
N CYS A 239 4.76 -5.33 0.83
CA CYS A 239 3.97 -4.67 -0.19
C CYS A 239 4.95 -3.98 -1.14
N PRO A 240 5.04 -4.36 -2.43
CA PRO A 240 6.04 -3.80 -3.33
C PRO A 240 5.83 -2.32 -3.63
N THR A 241 4.65 -1.80 -3.33
CA THR A 241 4.28 -0.40 -3.60
C THR A 241 4.53 0.55 -2.43
N GLY A 242 4.84 0.03 -1.23
CA GLY A 242 5.08 0.88 -0.05
C GLY A 242 3.88 1.76 0.34
N LEU A 243 2.68 1.41 -0.13
CA LEU A 243 1.42 2.07 0.17
C LEU A 243 0.77 1.48 1.41
#